data_d125037bfe2d6d287b961ff05e545bbe
#
_entry.id   d125037bfe2d6d287b961ff05e545bbe
#
_cell.length_a   1.000
_cell.length_b   1.000
_cell.length_c   1.000
_cell.angle_alpha   90.00
_cell.angle_beta   90.00
_cell.angle_gamma   90.00
#
_symmetry.space_group_name_H-M   'P 1'
#
loop_
_entity.id
_entity.type
_entity.pdbx_description
1 polymer ?
#
loop_
_entity_poly.entity_id
_entity_poly.type
_entity_poly.pdbx_seq_one_letter_code
_entity_poly.pdbx_strand_id
1 'polypeptide(L)'
;MSCNISDIVADETLFQEIQRGDEKAFDVLFLKYYPSLCAYAQRFVEYDDGQEIVQDVMVWLWENREMHTFEISPKSYLFKAVKNRCLTLISRNEIKQKIINTLYDNQQLEYEDPDFYIVEELSRKIE
;
A
#
# COMPACT_ATOMS: atom_id res chain seq x y z
N MET A 1 12.73 16.76 -6.21
CA MET A 1 13.84 15.84 -6.48
C MET A 1 13.76 15.34 -7.91
N SER A 2 14.74 15.65 -8.70
CA SER A 2 14.78 15.13 -10.05
C SER A 2 15.24 13.67 -10.04
N CYS A 3 14.46 12.80 -10.63
CA CYS A 3 14.91 11.45 -10.98
C CYS A 3 15.90 11.59 -12.13
N ASN A 4 17.15 11.24 -11.92
CA ASN A 4 18.06 11.14 -13.03
C ASN A 4 18.07 9.70 -13.57
N ILE A 5 18.57 9.54 -14.77
CA ILE A 5 18.64 8.25 -15.45
C ILE A 5 19.48 7.24 -14.66
N SER A 6 20.53 7.72 -13.99
CA SER A 6 21.40 6.86 -13.17
C SER A 6 20.66 6.19 -12.02
N ASP A 7 19.77 6.93 -11.35
CA ASP A 7 18.94 6.36 -10.27
C ASP A 7 17.97 5.31 -10.79
N ILE A 8 17.36 5.55 -11.94
CA ILE A 8 16.42 4.62 -12.55
C ILE A 8 17.13 3.32 -12.92
N VAL A 9 18.31 3.42 -13.55
CA VAL A 9 19.10 2.25 -13.93
C VAL A 9 19.56 1.47 -12.70
N ALA A 10 19.99 2.17 -11.65
CA ALA A 10 20.43 1.53 -10.41
C ALA A 10 19.27 0.77 -9.75
N ASP A 11 18.07 1.34 -9.74
CA ASP A 11 16.88 0.70 -9.18
C ASP A 11 16.47 -0.54 -9.98
N GLU A 12 16.52 -0.47 -11.30
CA GLU A 12 16.23 -1.61 -12.16
C GLU A 12 17.23 -2.75 -11.94
N THR A 13 18.50 -2.43 -11.79
CA THR A 13 19.54 -3.41 -11.48
C THR A 13 19.29 -4.06 -10.13
N LEU A 14 18.98 -3.26 -9.09
CA LEU A 14 18.63 -3.77 -7.77
C LEU A 14 17.43 -4.71 -7.86
N PHE A 15 16.41 -4.32 -8.60
CA PHE A 15 15.21 -5.14 -8.71
C PHE A 15 15.49 -6.47 -9.42
N GLN A 16 16.33 -6.48 -10.45
CA GLN A 16 16.73 -7.71 -11.11
C GLN A 16 17.44 -8.67 -10.13
N GLU A 17 18.28 -8.13 -9.26
CA GLU A 17 18.95 -8.91 -8.21
C GLU A 17 17.94 -9.42 -7.17
N ILE A 18 16.96 -8.59 -6.80
CA ILE A 18 15.87 -8.98 -5.90
C ILE A 18 15.07 -10.14 -6.50
N GLN A 19 14.77 -10.10 -7.79
CA GLN A 19 14.06 -11.18 -8.47
C GLN A 19 14.81 -12.51 -8.40
N ARG A 20 16.14 -12.46 -8.32
CA ARG A 20 16.98 -13.63 -8.16
C ARG A 20 17.08 -14.11 -6.71
N GLY A 21 16.45 -13.40 -5.78
CA GLY A 21 16.46 -13.76 -4.36
C GLY A 21 17.56 -13.10 -3.54
N ASP A 22 18.19 -12.04 -4.05
CA ASP A 22 19.25 -11.34 -3.32
C ASP A 22 18.65 -10.45 -2.22
N GLU A 23 18.76 -10.90 -0.98
CA GLU A 23 18.25 -10.20 0.19
C GLU A 23 18.98 -8.87 0.42
N LYS A 24 20.27 -8.81 0.11
CA LYS A 24 21.04 -7.57 0.28
C LYS A 24 20.58 -6.49 -0.67
N ALA A 25 20.24 -6.85 -1.91
CA ALA A 25 19.69 -5.92 -2.88
C ALA A 25 18.32 -5.40 -2.40
N PHE A 26 17.50 -6.27 -1.83
CA PHE A 26 16.23 -5.87 -1.24
C PHE A 26 16.44 -4.89 -0.08
N ASP A 27 17.38 -5.15 0.81
CA ASP A 27 17.70 -4.26 1.92
C ASP A 27 18.14 -2.88 1.43
N VAL A 28 18.95 -2.83 0.39
CA VAL A 28 19.40 -1.57 -0.22
C VAL A 28 18.20 -0.78 -0.75
N LEU A 29 17.33 -1.44 -1.50
CA LEU A 29 16.11 -0.79 -2.02
C LEU A 29 15.21 -0.30 -0.90
N PHE A 30 14.99 -1.13 0.11
CA PHE A 30 14.20 -0.80 1.28
C PHE A 30 14.72 0.45 1.98
N LEU A 31 16.00 0.46 2.33
CA LEU A 31 16.62 1.59 3.03
C LEU A 31 16.61 2.86 2.19
N LYS A 32 16.74 2.72 0.88
CA LYS A 32 16.71 3.87 -0.03
C LYS A 32 15.35 4.57 -0.05
N TYR A 33 14.28 3.81 -0.05
CA TYR A 33 12.93 4.37 -0.26
C TYR A 33 12.05 4.44 0.98
N TYR A 34 12.37 3.71 2.03
CA TYR A 34 11.50 3.64 3.20
C TYR A 34 11.19 5.01 3.81
N PRO A 35 12.17 5.89 4.07
CA PRO A 35 11.86 7.20 4.63
C PRO A 35 10.96 8.05 3.72
N SER A 36 11.25 8.05 2.43
CA SER A 36 10.48 8.83 1.45
C SER A 36 9.05 8.30 1.29
N LEU A 37 8.89 6.98 1.29
CA LEU A 37 7.57 6.36 1.19
C LEU A 37 6.74 6.62 2.43
N CYS A 38 7.34 6.55 3.62
CA CYS A 38 6.65 6.89 4.87
C CYS A 38 6.21 8.35 4.89
N ALA A 39 7.09 9.26 4.49
CA ALA A 39 6.76 10.68 4.38
C ALA A 39 5.61 10.91 3.40
N TYR A 40 5.61 10.21 2.29
CA TYR A 40 4.55 10.28 1.30
C TYR A 40 3.23 9.74 1.85
N ALA A 41 3.27 8.59 2.53
CA ALA A 41 2.07 7.99 3.12
C ALA A 41 1.42 8.92 4.15
N GLN A 42 2.20 9.68 4.91
CA GLN A 42 1.69 10.64 5.90
C GLN A 42 0.86 11.76 5.29
N ARG A 43 0.91 11.94 3.99
CA ARG A 43 0.04 12.90 3.30
C ARG A 43 -1.41 12.41 3.22
N PHE A 44 -1.64 11.13 3.46
CA PHE A 44 -2.96 10.49 3.33
C PHE A 44 -3.46 9.90 4.64
N VAL A 45 -2.57 9.34 5.45
CA VAL A 45 -2.91 8.60 6.67
C VAL A 45 -2.00 9.01 7.82
N GLU A 46 -2.32 8.56 9.03
CA GLU A 46 -1.50 8.83 10.20
C GLU A 46 -0.16 8.07 10.14
N TYR A 47 0.78 8.51 10.94
CA TYR A 47 2.16 8.01 10.93
C TYR A 47 2.24 6.50 11.07
N ASP A 48 1.58 5.93 12.08
CA ASP A 48 1.63 4.49 12.34
C ASP A 48 1.03 3.68 11.19
N ASP A 49 -0.09 4.13 10.66
CA ASP A 49 -0.73 3.50 9.50
C ASP A 49 0.16 3.58 8.27
N GLY A 50 0.81 4.72 8.07
CA GLY A 50 1.73 4.91 6.95
C GLY A 50 2.90 3.96 7.00
N GLN A 51 3.52 3.78 8.16
CA GLN A 51 4.62 2.84 8.33
C GLN A 51 4.19 1.41 8.05
N GLU A 52 3.05 1.01 8.56
CA GLU A 52 2.51 -0.33 8.33
C GLU A 52 2.24 -0.57 6.84
N ILE A 53 1.64 0.40 6.17
CA ILE A 53 1.37 0.31 4.74
C ILE A 53 2.66 0.14 3.93
N VAL A 54 3.68 0.94 4.23
CA VAL A 54 4.96 0.85 3.52
C VAL A 54 5.61 -0.51 3.75
N GLN A 55 5.60 -1.01 4.97
CA GLN A 55 6.13 -2.34 5.28
C GLN A 55 5.37 -3.43 4.51
N ASP A 56 4.05 -3.35 4.45
CA ASP A 56 3.22 -4.31 3.72
C ASP A 56 3.53 -4.29 2.21
N VAL A 57 3.74 -3.11 1.64
CA VAL A 57 4.12 -2.98 0.23
C VAL A 57 5.47 -3.65 -0.03
N MET A 58 6.44 -3.45 0.86
CA MET A 58 7.76 -4.03 0.71
C MET A 58 7.74 -5.56 0.88
N VAL A 59 6.98 -6.07 1.85
CA VAL A 59 6.81 -7.51 2.04
C VAL A 59 6.14 -8.13 0.83
N TRP A 60 5.09 -7.49 0.32
CA TRP A 60 4.41 -7.96 -0.89
C TRP A 60 5.35 -8.01 -2.08
N LEU A 61 6.18 -6.99 -2.25
CA LEU A 61 7.17 -6.94 -3.33
C LEU A 61 8.14 -8.13 -3.24
N TRP A 62 8.65 -8.40 -2.05
CA TRP A 62 9.56 -9.54 -1.84
C TRP A 62 8.89 -10.87 -2.12
N GLU A 63 7.69 -11.08 -1.60
CA GLU A 63 6.95 -12.33 -1.79
C GLU A 63 6.57 -12.59 -3.24
N ASN A 64 6.33 -11.54 -4.02
CA ASN A 64 5.90 -11.64 -5.41
C ASN A 64 7.01 -11.25 -6.40
N ARG A 65 8.25 -11.21 -5.94
CA ARG A 65 9.37 -10.70 -6.74
C ARG A 65 9.60 -11.45 -8.06
N GLU A 66 9.35 -12.74 -8.09
CA GLU A 66 9.59 -13.56 -9.28
C GLU A 66 8.54 -13.35 -10.36
N MET A 67 7.33 -13.00 -9.96
CA MET A 67 6.19 -12.86 -10.86
C MET A 67 5.98 -11.42 -11.32
N HIS A 68 6.64 -10.47 -10.68
CA HIS A 68 6.39 -9.08 -10.92
C HIS A 68 7.25 -8.55 -12.06
N THR A 69 6.61 -7.90 -13.04
CA THR A 69 7.29 -7.16 -14.09
C THR A 69 6.85 -5.71 -14.00
N PHE A 70 7.80 -4.79 -14.08
CA PHE A 70 7.48 -3.38 -14.04
C PHE A 70 7.21 -2.85 -15.44
N GLU A 71 6.04 -2.28 -15.63
CA GLU A 71 5.72 -1.46 -16.81
C GLU A 71 6.25 -0.03 -16.61
N ILE A 72 6.47 0.36 -15.36
CA ILE A 72 7.00 1.64 -14.95
C ILE A 72 8.23 1.40 -14.06
N SER A 73 8.97 2.46 -13.74
CA SER A 73 10.16 2.31 -12.89
C SER A 73 9.80 1.76 -11.52
N PRO A 74 10.74 1.05 -10.85
CA PRO A 74 10.52 0.57 -9.48
C PRO A 74 10.09 1.66 -8.52
N LYS A 75 10.69 2.84 -8.61
CA LYS A 75 10.33 3.99 -7.78
C LYS A 75 8.86 4.37 -7.97
N SER A 76 8.44 4.55 -9.21
CA SER A 76 7.05 4.93 -9.52
C SER A 76 6.08 3.86 -9.05
N TYR A 77 6.43 2.60 -9.20
CA TYR A 77 5.64 1.49 -8.70
C TYR A 77 5.45 1.57 -7.19
N LEU A 78 6.53 1.76 -6.44
CA LEU A 78 6.46 1.81 -4.97
C LEU A 78 5.57 2.95 -4.48
N PHE A 79 5.73 4.15 -5.03
CA PHE A 79 4.91 5.30 -4.66
C PHE A 79 3.45 5.07 -5.01
N LYS A 80 3.17 4.51 -6.18
CA LYS A 80 1.80 4.21 -6.60
C LYS A 80 1.16 3.15 -5.70
N ALA A 81 1.89 2.10 -5.35
CA ALA A 81 1.40 1.04 -4.48
C ALA A 81 1.07 1.58 -3.09
N VAL A 82 1.92 2.42 -2.52
CA VAL A 82 1.69 3.05 -1.22
C VAL A 82 0.45 3.95 -1.29
N LYS A 83 0.35 4.80 -2.30
CA LYS A 83 -0.82 5.66 -2.48
C LYS A 83 -2.11 4.86 -2.56
N ASN A 84 -2.13 3.81 -3.38
CA ASN A 84 -3.31 2.98 -3.56
C ASN A 84 -3.74 2.32 -2.25
N ARG A 85 -2.79 1.82 -1.46
CA ARG A 85 -3.11 1.22 -0.16
C ARG A 85 -3.60 2.26 0.85
N CYS A 86 -3.04 3.47 0.83
CA CYS A 86 -3.53 4.57 1.66
C CYS A 86 -4.98 4.92 1.33
N LEU A 87 -5.29 5.06 0.04
CA LEU A 87 -6.65 5.37 -0.41
C LEU A 87 -7.63 4.26 -0.06
N THR A 88 -7.19 3.01 -0.14
CA THR A 88 -7.97 1.86 0.27
C THR A 88 -8.30 1.91 1.77
N LEU A 89 -7.31 2.22 2.60
CA LEU A 89 -7.52 2.35 4.05
C LEU A 89 -8.51 3.48 4.37
N ILE A 90 -8.38 4.63 3.72
CA ILE A 90 -9.28 5.76 3.90
C ILE A 90 -10.72 5.34 3.55
N SER A 91 -10.91 4.69 2.41
CA SER A 91 -12.22 4.22 1.98
C SER A 91 -12.83 3.24 2.96
N ARG A 92 -12.03 2.29 3.46
CA ARG A 92 -12.48 1.32 4.47
C ARG A 92 -12.92 2.01 5.75
N ASN A 93 -12.16 2.99 6.22
CA ASN A 93 -12.47 3.73 7.43
C ASN A 93 -13.73 4.56 7.27
N GLU A 94 -13.93 5.20 6.13
CA GLU A 94 -15.14 5.96 5.84
C GLU A 94 -16.39 5.08 5.83
N ILE A 95 -16.31 3.94 5.17
CA ILE A 95 -17.42 2.99 5.10
C ILE A 95 -17.72 2.44 6.49
N LYS A 96 -16.69 2.06 7.24
CA LYS A 96 -16.82 1.55 8.60
C LYS A 96 -17.49 2.58 9.50
N GLN A 97 -17.07 3.85 9.42
CA GLN A 97 -17.66 4.93 10.22
C GLN A 97 -19.12 5.16 9.85
N LYS A 98 -19.45 5.08 8.59
CA LYS A 98 -20.82 5.22 8.10
C LYS A 98 -21.72 4.12 8.68
N ILE A 99 -21.23 2.88 8.69
CA ILE A 99 -21.94 1.75 9.27
C ILE A 99 -22.15 1.94 10.78
N ILE A 100 -21.11 2.33 11.50
CA ILE A 100 -21.17 2.59 12.93
C ILE A 100 -22.20 3.68 13.23
N ASN A 101 -22.17 4.77 12.48
CA ASN A 101 -23.13 5.87 12.65
C ASN A 101 -24.56 5.42 12.37
N THR A 102 -24.77 4.63 11.34
CA THR A 102 -26.09 4.08 11.01
C THR A 102 -26.60 3.17 12.10
N LEU A 103 -25.76 2.27 12.61
CA LEU A 103 -26.12 1.36 13.70
C LEU A 103 -26.42 2.14 14.98
N TYR A 104 -25.64 3.18 15.27
CA TYR A 104 -25.85 4.02 16.44
C TYR A 104 -27.16 4.78 16.37
N ASP A 105 -27.48 5.36 15.22
CA ASP A 105 -28.68 6.14 15.00
C ASP A 105 -29.94 5.27 14.97
N ASN A 106 -29.80 4.00 14.59
CA ASN A 106 -30.92 3.06 14.43
C ASN A 106 -30.90 1.94 15.47
N GLN A 107 -30.52 2.24 16.70
CA GLN A 107 -30.38 1.25 17.78
C GLN A 107 -31.63 0.40 18.03
N GLN A 108 -32.79 0.80 17.58
CA GLN A 108 -34.06 0.09 17.83
C GLN A 108 -34.58 -0.62 16.58
N LEU A 109 -33.90 -0.55 15.47
CA LEU A 109 -34.32 -1.20 14.25
C LEU A 109 -33.47 -2.44 14.01
N GLU A 110 -34.09 -3.60 14.08
CA GLU A 110 -33.51 -4.84 13.59
C GLU A 110 -33.41 -4.71 12.05
N TYR A 111 -32.39 -4.04 11.59
CA TYR A 111 -32.26 -3.72 10.20
C TYR A 111 -30.88 -4.20 9.71
N GLU A 112 -30.90 -5.12 8.75
CA GLU A 112 -29.68 -5.48 8.05
C GLU A 112 -29.29 -4.34 7.13
N ASP A 113 -28.13 -3.74 7.41
CA ASP A 113 -27.60 -2.67 6.59
C ASP A 113 -26.96 -3.29 5.33
N PRO A 114 -27.49 -2.99 4.13
CA PRO A 114 -26.87 -3.47 2.90
C PRO A 114 -25.40 -3.07 2.75
N ASP A 115 -25.00 -1.95 3.33
CA ASP A 115 -23.63 -1.47 3.29
C ASP A 115 -22.66 -2.40 4.01
N PHE A 116 -23.14 -3.18 4.99
CA PHE A 116 -22.32 -4.18 5.67
C PHE A 116 -21.78 -5.23 4.71
N TYR A 117 -22.60 -5.73 3.82
CA TYR A 117 -22.18 -6.70 2.81
C TYR A 117 -21.21 -6.11 1.81
N ILE A 118 -21.37 -4.85 1.47
CA ILE A 118 -20.46 -4.13 0.57
C ILE A 118 -19.08 -4.01 1.20
N VAL A 119 -19.00 -3.67 2.49
CA VAL A 119 -17.71 -3.57 3.21
C VAL A 119 -16.99 -4.91 3.21
N GLU A 120 -17.70 -5.99 3.51
CA GLU A 120 -17.12 -7.33 3.54
C GLU A 120 -16.61 -7.75 2.15
N GLU A 121 -17.37 -7.47 1.11
CA GLU A 121 -17.01 -7.76 -0.26
C GLU A 121 -15.78 -6.93 -0.71
N LEU A 122 -15.75 -5.65 -0.37
CA LEU A 122 -14.60 -4.78 -0.67
C LEU A 122 -13.34 -5.26 0.05
N SER A 123 -13.47 -5.71 1.30
CA SER A 123 -12.32 -6.24 2.06
C SER A 123 -11.72 -7.47 1.39
N ARG A 124 -12.52 -8.31 0.75
CA ARG A 124 -12.02 -9.47 0.01
C ARG A 124 -11.31 -9.10 -1.29
N LYS A 125 -11.77 -8.04 -1.96
CA LYS A 125 -11.23 -7.65 -3.27
C LYS A 125 -9.95 -6.83 -3.18
N ILE A 126 -9.67 -6.25 -2.04
CA ILE A 126 -8.58 -5.30 -1.86
C ILE A 126 -7.30 -5.97 -1.37
N GLU A 127 -7.37 -7.19 -0.94
CA GLU A 127 -6.18 -7.96 -0.53
C GLU A 127 -5.32 -8.40 -1.71
#